data_e2196ed043f3cdb1b2822ced72dad9c7
#
_entry.id   e2196ed043f3cdb1b2822ced72dad9c7
#
_cell.length_a   1.000
_cell.length_b   1.000
_cell.length_c   1.000
_cell.angle_alpha   90.00
_cell.angle_beta   90.00
_cell.angle_gamma   90.00
#
_symmetry.space_group_name_H-M   'P 1'
#
loop_
_entity.id
_entity.type
_entity.pdbx_description
1 polymer ?
#
loop_
_entity_poly.entity_id
_entity_poly.type
_entity_poly.pdbx_seq_one_letter_code
_entity_poly.pdbx_strand_id
1 'polypeptide(L)' 'MPKELEHLTRSDWERVTDEGILDQIDQQIVKLYIVRRLPQLDAAGEIGIDRKTISRRLPHIYNTARRLTGKTDKEKAP' A
#
# COMPACT_ATOMS: atom_id res chain seq x y z
N MET A 1 0.00 8.64 4.20
CA MET A 1 0.47 8.06 2.92
C MET A 1 1.44 9.02 2.25
N PRO A 2 2.49 8.50 1.61
CA PRO A 2 3.43 9.36 0.88
C PRO A 2 2.72 10.18 -0.19
N LYS A 3 3.16 11.39 -0.36
CA LYS A 3 2.51 12.34 -1.25
C LYS A 3 2.43 11.87 -2.69
N GLU A 4 3.51 11.26 -3.17
CA GLU A 4 3.57 10.78 -4.56
C GLU A 4 2.62 9.62 -4.83
N LEU A 5 2.08 9.00 -3.79
CA LEU A 5 1.14 7.88 -3.93
C LEU A 5 -0.31 8.30 -3.72
N GLU A 6 -0.55 9.56 -3.33
CA GLU A 6 -1.91 10.02 -3.07
C GLU A 6 -2.78 10.07 -4.31
N HIS A 7 -2.16 10.14 -5.47
CA HIS A 7 -2.86 10.24 -6.73
C HIS A 7 -3.14 8.90 -7.38
N LEU A 8 -2.70 7.82 -6.77
CA LEU A 8 -2.94 6.50 -7.33
C LEU A 8 -4.43 6.17 -7.27
N THR A 9 -4.93 5.64 -8.38
CA THR A 9 -6.33 5.23 -8.46
C THR A 9 -6.51 3.85 -7.87
N ARG A 10 -7.77 3.44 -7.73
CA ARG A 10 -8.08 2.08 -7.32
C ARG A 10 -7.46 1.06 -8.28
N SER A 11 -7.50 1.34 -9.59
CA SER A 11 -6.88 0.46 -10.58
C SER A 11 -5.38 0.33 -10.36
N ASP A 12 -4.72 1.44 -10.02
CA ASP A 12 -3.29 1.41 -9.73
C ASP A 12 -3.00 0.49 -8.55
N TRP A 13 -3.80 0.58 -7.48
CA TRP A 13 -3.60 -0.26 -6.32
C TRP A 13 -3.92 -1.72 -6.60
N GLU A 14 -4.92 -1.99 -7.44
CA GLU A 14 -5.20 -3.35 -7.87
C GLU A 14 -4.02 -3.94 -8.63
N ARG A 15 -3.40 -3.13 -9.49
CA ARG A 15 -2.20 -3.56 -10.20
C ARG A 15 -1.04 -3.84 -9.26
N VAL A 16 -0.86 -2.99 -8.24
CA VAL A 16 0.17 -3.22 -7.22
C VAL A 16 -0.07 -4.55 -6.52
N THR A 17 -1.32 -4.86 -6.20
CA THR A 17 -1.67 -6.11 -5.56
C THR A 17 -1.40 -7.31 -6.47
N ASP A 18 -1.75 -7.19 -7.75
CA ASP A 18 -1.60 -8.29 -8.70
C ASP A 18 -0.18 -8.52 -9.14
N GLU A 19 0.57 -7.45 -9.41
CA GLU A 19 1.91 -7.54 -10.00
C GLU A 19 3.03 -7.39 -8.98
N GLY A 20 2.74 -6.81 -7.82
CA GLY A 20 3.72 -6.62 -6.78
C GLY A 20 3.98 -7.92 -6.03
N ILE A 21 5.15 -7.99 -5.39
CA ILE A 21 5.46 -9.13 -4.54
C ILE A 21 4.93 -8.81 -3.14
N LEU A 22 3.63 -8.97 -2.97
CA LEU A 22 2.96 -8.74 -1.70
C LEU A 22 2.39 -10.04 -1.18
N ASP A 23 2.63 -10.33 0.09
CA ASP A 23 2.01 -11.50 0.70
C ASP A 23 0.54 -11.21 1.00
N GLN A 24 -0.15 -12.22 1.53
CA GLN A 24 -1.58 -12.12 1.77
C GLN A 24 -1.94 -10.99 2.75
N ILE A 25 -1.12 -10.80 3.77
CA ILE A 25 -1.37 -9.73 4.75
C ILE A 25 -1.20 -8.37 4.09
N ASP A 26 -0.16 -8.19 3.29
CA ASP A 26 0.06 -6.92 2.59
C ASP A 26 -1.09 -6.62 1.63
N GLN A 27 -1.59 -7.63 0.92
CA GLN A 27 -2.73 -7.46 0.03
C GLN A 27 -3.97 -7.01 0.80
N GLN A 28 -4.20 -7.56 1.97
CA GLN A 28 -5.33 -7.16 2.80
C GLN A 28 -5.16 -5.72 3.31
N ILE A 29 -3.93 -5.33 3.65
CA ILE A 29 -3.66 -3.96 4.08
C ILE A 29 -3.97 -2.99 2.95
N VAL A 30 -3.53 -3.29 1.74
CA VAL A 30 -3.85 -2.44 0.59
C VAL A 30 -5.36 -2.33 0.41
N LYS A 31 -6.06 -3.44 0.44
CA LYS A 31 -7.50 -3.45 0.23
C LYS A 31 -8.26 -2.67 1.29
N LEU A 32 -7.93 -2.89 2.55
CA LEU A 32 -8.73 -2.34 3.65
C LEU A 32 -8.27 -0.94 4.07
N TYR A 33 -6.97 -0.77 4.23
CA TYR A 33 -6.45 0.48 4.75
C TYR A 33 -6.28 1.54 3.66
N ILE A 34 -5.80 1.13 2.50
CA ILE A 34 -5.47 2.08 1.44
C ILE A 34 -6.67 2.33 0.52
N VAL A 35 -7.24 1.29 -0.04
CA VAL A 35 -8.33 1.44 -1.01
C VAL A 35 -9.63 1.81 -0.32
N ARG A 36 -10.01 1.07 0.70
CA ARG A 36 -11.26 1.34 1.44
C ARG A 36 -11.12 2.42 2.49
N ARG A 37 -9.89 2.82 2.79
CA ARG A 37 -9.59 3.91 3.72
C ARG A 37 -10.10 3.69 5.14
N LEU A 38 -10.10 2.44 5.59
CA LEU A 38 -10.41 2.16 6.98
C LEU A 38 -9.30 2.68 7.88
N PRO A 39 -9.61 3.13 9.09
CA PRO A 39 -8.56 3.46 10.06
C PRO A 39 -7.67 2.25 10.31
N GLN A 40 -6.40 2.48 10.64
CA GLN A 40 -5.46 1.37 10.88
C GLN A 40 -6.01 0.36 11.89
N LEU A 41 -6.61 0.85 12.95
CA LEU A 41 -7.13 -0.03 14.00
C LEU A 41 -8.23 -0.94 13.45
N ASP A 42 -9.13 -0.39 12.65
CA ASP A 42 -10.22 -1.16 12.06
C ASP A 42 -9.70 -2.17 11.05
N ALA A 43 -8.75 -1.75 10.20
CA ALA A 43 -8.15 -2.64 9.23
C ALA A 43 -7.42 -3.80 9.92
N ALA A 44 -6.68 -3.49 10.98
CA ALA A 44 -5.97 -4.51 11.76
C ALA A 44 -6.94 -5.52 12.35
N GLY A 45 -8.06 -5.03 12.89
CA GLY A 45 -9.09 -5.90 13.45
C GLY A 45 -9.70 -6.83 12.41
N GLU A 46 -9.94 -6.32 11.20
CA GLU A 46 -10.49 -7.13 10.11
C GLU A 46 -9.52 -8.21 9.66
N ILE A 47 -8.23 -7.90 9.63
CA ILE A 47 -7.20 -8.84 9.19
C ILE A 47 -6.84 -9.82 10.30
N GLY A 48 -6.99 -9.40 11.55
CA GLY A 48 -6.60 -10.22 12.71
C GLY A 48 -5.15 -10.03 13.12
N ILE A 49 -4.62 -8.83 12.94
CA ILE A 49 -3.23 -8.49 13.29
C ILE A 49 -3.21 -7.23 14.14
N ASP A 50 -2.05 -6.92 14.70
CA ASP A 50 -1.83 -5.69 15.44
C ASP A 50 -1.72 -4.50 14.51
N ARG A 51 -2.18 -3.34 14.98
CA ARG A 51 -1.99 -2.09 14.26
C ARG A 51 -0.52 -1.82 13.95
N LYS A 52 0.36 -2.17 14.87
CA LYS A 52 1.81 -2.01 14.67
C LYS A 52 2.32 -2.81 13.49
N THR A 53 1.72 -3.96 13.23
CA THR A 53 2.10 -4.77 12.08
C THR A 53 1.79 -4.03 10.77
N ILE A 54 0.66 -3.34 10.71
CA ILE A 54 0.34 -2.52 9.54
C ILE A 54 1.42 -1.46 9.36
N SER A 55 1.75 -0.73 10.43
CA SER A 55 2.76 0.34 10.34
C SER A 55 4.12 -0.17 9.86
N ARG A 56 4.51 -1.37 10.29
CA ARG A 56 5.78 -1.96 9.86
C ARG A 56 5.78 -2.36 8.41
N ARG A 57 4.64 -2.77 7.89
CA ARG A 57 4.55 -3.28 6.52
C ARG A 57 4.33 -2.18 5.49
N LEU A 58 3.82 -1.03 5.90
CA LEU A 58 3.54 0.06 4.98
C LEU A 58 4.74 0.50 4.16
N PRO A 59 5.96 0.64 4.72
CA PRO A 59 7.11 1.04 3.88
C PRO A 59 7.35 0.08 2.72
N HIS A 60 7.23 -1.21 2.93
CA HIS A 60 7.40 -2.20 1.88
C HIS A 60 6.30 -2.05 0.81
N ILE A 61 5.07 -1.88 1.26
CA ILE A 61 3.92 -1.71 0.36
C ILE A 61 4.10 -0.45 -0.49
N TYR A 62 4.48 0.65 0.14
CA TYR A 62 4.68 1.92 -0.56
C TYR A 62 5.83 1.82 -1.57
N ASN A 63 6.93 1.16 -1.19
CA ASN A 63 8.06 0.99 -2.10
C ASN A 63 7.67 0.14 -3.31
N THR A 64 6.88 -0.89 -3.11
CA THR A 64 6.38 -1.72 -4.19
C THR A 64 5.50 -0.90 -5.13
N ALA A 65 4.63 -0.08 -4.57
CA ALA A 65 3.76 0.78 -5.37
C ALA A 65 4.58 1.79 -6.19
N ARG A 66 5.60 2.38 -5.58
CA ARG A 66 6.48 3.31 -6.30
C ARG A 66 7.14 2.66 -7.50
N ARG A 67 7.66 1.46 -7.30
CA ARG A 67 8.35 0.75 -8.39
C ARG A 67 7.41 0.42 -9.53
N LEU A 68 6.20 -0.03 -9.21
CA LEU A 68 5.28 -0.47 -10.25
C LEU A 68 4.60 0.68 -10.98
N THR A 69 4.40 1.79 -10.30
CA THR A 69 3.69 2.92 -10.90
C THR A 69 4.63 4.03 -11.36
N GLY A 70 5.90 3.97 -11.01
CA GLY A 70 6.85 5.01 -11.36
C GLY A 70 6.64 6.31 -10.61
N LYS A 71 5.94 6.30 -9.52
CA LYS A 71 5.62 7.52 -8.77
C LYS A 71 6.64 7.79 -7.68
N THR A 72 7.89 8.00 -8.07
CA THR A 72 8.93 8.34 -7.11
C THR A 72 9.63 9.61 -7.53
N ASP A 73 10.19 10.31 -6.56
CA ASP A 73 10.96 11.52 -6.83
C ASP A 73 12.23 11.22 -7.60
N LYS A 74 12.78 10.03 -7.41
CA LYS A 74 14.02 9.65 -8.08
C LYS A 74 13.86 9.49 -9.57
N GLU A 75 12.68 9.21 -10.02
CA GLU A 75 12.42 9.03 -11.43
C GLU A 75 12.46 10.33 -12.21
N LYS A 76 12.38 11.44 -11.52
CA LYS A 76 12.49 12.74 -12.14
C LYS A 76 13.92 13.13 -12.37
N ALA A 77 14.85 12.47 -11.73
CA ALA A 77 16.26 12.72 -11.92
C ALA A 77 16.72 11.98 -13.16
N PRO A 78 17.28 12.64 -14.10
CA PRO A 78 17.81 12.00 -15.30
C PRO A 78 18.99 11.09 -14.98
#